data_05ccc0b9a213c95443249adaae08f45f
#
_entry.id   05ccc0b9a213c95443249adaae08f45f
#
_cell.length_a   1.000
_cell.length_b   1.000
_cell.length_c   1.000
_cell.angle_alpha   90.00
_cell.angle_beta   90.00
_cell.angle_gamma   90.00
#
_symmetry.space_group_name_H-M   'P 1'
#
loop_
_entity.id
_entity.type
_entity.pdbx_description
1 polymer ?
#
loop_
_entity_poly.entity_id
_entity_poly.type
_entity_poly.pdbx_seq_one_letter_code
_entity_poly.pdbx_strand_id
1 'polypeptide(L)'
;AMKFYTDTGNWDLVGNNTPVFFLRDPLKFPDLNHAIKRDPRTGMRSANSNWDFWKLLPEALHQITITMSPRGIPASFRHMHGFGSHTYSFIDANNRRTWVKFHLRTLQGIKNWTDAEAEAVIAKDRESHQRDLFEAIERGDYPRWQMQVQLMSEEEARKYHINPFDLT
;
A
#
# COMPACT_ATOMS: atom_id res chain seq x y z
N ALA A 1 -6.52 5.09 4.33
CA ALA A 1 -6.04 5.83 5.48
C ALA A 1 -6.82 5.46 6.74
N MET A 2 -6.15 5.46 7.88
CA MET A 2 -6.76 5.27 9.20
C MET A 2 -6.54 6.52 10.03
N LYS A 3 -7.59 7.02 10.65
CA LYS A 3 -7.53 8.20 11.50
C LYS A 3 -7.65 7.78 12.97
N PHE A 4 -6.66 8.19 13.77
CA PHE A 4 -6.69 8.04 15.22
C PHE A 4 -7.06 9.38 15.84
N TYR A 5 -8.12 9.39 16.63
CA TYR A 5 -8.57 10.56 17.38
C TYR A 5 -7.89 10.54 18.74
N THR A 6 -7.15 11.60 19.06
CA THR A 6 -6.42 11.74 20.33
C THR A 6 -6.81 13.03 21.03
N ASP A 7 -6.48 13.15 22.31
CA ASP A 7 -6.78 14.33 23.11
C ASP A 7 -6.09 15.62 22.60
N THR A 8 -4.97 15.45 21.90
CA THR A 8 -4.17 16.57 21.37
C THR A 8 -4.37 16.83 19.87
N GLY A 9 -5.22 16.05 19.20
CA GLY A 9 -5.50 16.17 17.77
C GLY A 9 -5.62 14.83 17.08
N ASN A 10 -5.73 14.86 15.76
CA ASN A 10 -5.84 13.65 14.94
C ASN A 10 -4.47 13.19 14.45
N TRP A 11 -4.26 11.89 14.48
CA TRP A 11 -3.12 11.24 13.87
C TRP A 11 -3.59 10.31 12.74
N ASP A 12 -3.06 10.52 11.54
CA ASP A 12 -3.49 9.80 10.36
C ASP A 12 -2.38 8.86 9.87
N LEU A 13 -2.74 7.58 9.67
CA LEU A 13 -1.88 6.60 9.03
C LEU A 13 -2.35 6.37 7.59
N VAL A 14 -1.53 6.76 6.63
CA VAL A 14 -1.74 6.45 5.21
C VAL A 14 -0.98 5.18 4.87
N GLY A 15 -1.63 4.27 4.16
CA GLY A 15 -1.05 2.98 3.79
C GLY A 15 -1.53 2.49 2.43
N ASN A 16 -0.97 1.37 2.02
CA ASN A 16 -1.26 0.68 0.76
C ASN A 16 -1.68 -0.77 1.03
N ASN A 17 -2.09 -1.48 -0.02
CA ASN A 17 -2.33 -2.92 0.02
C ASN A 17 -1.04 -3.75 -0.19
N THR A 18 0.11 -3.12 -0.23
CA THR A 18 1.42 -3.74 -0.39
C THR A 18 2.36 -3.35 0.75
N PRO A 19 3.23 -4.25 1.22
CA PRO A 19 4.12 -4.00 2.35
C PRO A 19 5.31 -3.11 2.00
N VAL A 20 5.61 -2.94 0.73
CA VAL A 20 6.73 -2.18 0.17
C VAL A 20 6.26 -1.12 -0.79
N PHE A 21 7.19 -0.33 -1.32
CA PHE A 21 6.91 0.73 -2.28
C PHE A 21 7.93 0.71 -3.42
N PHE A 22 7.65 1.43 -4.50
CA PHE A 22 8.50 1.46 -5.70
C PHE A 22 9.82 2.18 -5.51
N LEU A 23 9.89 3.12 -4.58
CA LEU A 23 10.96 4.10 -4.47
C LEU A 23 11.49 4.17 -3.05
N ARG A 24 12.81 4.27 -2.91
CA ARG A 24 13.44 4.69 -1.67
C ARG A 24 13.79 6.18 -1.65
N ASP A 25 14.03 6.77 -2.83
CA ASP A 25 14.32 8.19 -2.98
C ASP A 25 13.06 8.97 -3.39
N PRO A 26 12.53 9.85 -2.51
CA PRO A 26 11.32 10.62 -2.80
C PRO A 26 11.46 11.58 -3.99
N LEU A 27 12.68 11.97 -4.38
CA LEU A 27 12.91 12.82 -5.54
C LEU A 27 12.50 12.15 -6.86
N LYS A 28 12.47 10.81 -6.90
CA LYS A 28 12.00 10.04 -8.07
C LYS A 28 10.47 9.92 -8.16
N PHE A 29 9.74 10.37 -7.15
CA PHE A 29 8.28 10.22 -7.14
C PHE A 29 7.56 10.99 -8.26
N PRO A 30 7.96 12.23 -8.61
CA PRO A 30 7.42 12.91 -9.79
C PRO A 30 7.67 12.15 -11.08
N ASP A 31 8.85 11.57 -11.26
CA ASP A 31 9.19 10.80 -12.45
C ASP A 31 8.36 9.52 -12.56
N LEU A 32 8.17 8.80 -11.45
CA LEU A 32 7.24 7.68 -11.37
C LEU A 32 5.84 8.08 -11.83
N ASN A 33 5.32 9.20 -11.33
CA ASN A 33 4.00 9.68 -11.71
C ASN A 33 3.90 10.00 -13.20
N HIS A 34 4.92 10.62 -13.77
CA HIS A 34 4.97 10.93 -15.21
C HIS A 34 5.06 9.65 -16.06
N ALA A 35 5.81 8.65 -15.60
CA ALA A 35 5.96 7.38 -16.33
C ALA A 35 4.66 6.56 -16.38
N ILE A 36 3.90 6.50 -15.28
CA ILE A 36 2.73 5.62 -15.15
C ILE A 36 1.39 6.32 -15.43
N LYS A 37 1.34 7.65 -15.39
CA LYS A 37 0.12 8.41 -15.67
C LYS A 37 0.00 8.73 -17.16
N ARG A 38 -0.93 9.60 -17.47
CA ARG A 38 -1.18 10.04 -18.85
C ARG A 38 -0.19 11.12 -19.25
N ASP A 39 0.29 11.05 -20.48
CA ASP A 39 1.08 12.11 -21.09
C ASP A 39 0.26 13.42 -21.09
N PRO A 40 0.82 14.55 -20.60
CA PRO A 40 0.08 15.80 -20.47
C PRO A 40 -0.32 16.45 -21.79
N ARG A 41 0.37 16.14 -22.91
CA ARG A 41 0.06 16.66 -24.24
C ARG A 41 -1.03 15.86 -24.92
N THR A 42 -0.94 14.54 -24.85
CA THR A 42 -1.79 13.63 -25.63
C THR A 42 -2.95 13.03 -24.84
N GLY A 43 -2.86 13.05 -23.51
CA GLY A 43 -3.80 12.37 -22.61
C GLY A 43 -3.74 10.84 -22.65
N MET A 44 -2.76 10.26 -23.36
CA MET A 44 -2.61 8.82 -23.53
C MET A 44 -1.64 8.22 -22.52
N ARG A 45 -1.87 6.95 -22.16
CA ARG A 45 -0.92 6.13 -21.41
C ARG A 45 0.05 5.44 -22.36
N SER A 46 1.27 5.20 -21.90
CA SER A 46 2.29 4.47 -22.64
C SER A 46 2.84 3.33 -21.81
N ALA A 47 2.63 2.10 -22.26
CA ALA A 47 3.23 0.92 -21.66
C ALA A 47 4.77 0.95 -21.77
N ASN A 48 5.29 1.47 -22.88
CA ASN A 48 6.73 1.62 -23.08
C ASN A 48 7.34 2.56 -22.03
N SER A 49 6.71 3.71 -21.74
CA SER A 49 7.19 4.63 -20.71
C SER A 49 7.22 3.97 -19.33
N ASN A 50 6.21 3.16 -18.99
CA ASN A 50 6.19 2.40 -17.74
C ASN A 50 7.37 1.43 -17.64
N TRP A 51 7.58 0.60 -18.66
CA TRP A 51 8.63 -0.39 -18.65
C TRP A 51 10.03 0.18 -18.79
N ASP A 52 10.19 1.28 -19.52
CA ASP A 52 11.47 2.00 -19.58
C ASP A 52 11.85 2.56 -18.22
N PHE A 53 10.88 3.13 -17.49
CA PHE A 53 11.11 3.60 -16.13
C PHE A 53 11.48 2.45 -15.19
N TRP A 54 10.69 1.36 -15.18
CA TRP A 54 10.94 0.21 -14.31
C TRP A 54 12.28 -0.47 -14.57
N LYS A 55 12.64 -0.62 -15.82
CA LYS A 55 13.92 -1.22 -16.23
C LYS A 55 15.12 -0.40 -15.75
N LEU A 56 14.99 0.92 -15.68
CA LEU A 56 16.03 1.82 -15.17
C LEU A 56 16.02 1.99 -13.67
N LEU A 57 15.04 1.41 -12.98
CA LEU A 57 14.86 1.53 -11.53
C LEU A 57 14.74 0.13 -10.86
N PRO A 58 15.84 -0.64 -10.77
CA PRO A 58 15.80 -2.02 -10.28
C PRO A 58 15.32 -2.14 -8.83
N GLU A 59 15.45 -1.10 -8.01
CA GLU A 59 14.92 -1.06 -6.64
C GLU A 59 13.40 -1.25 -6.58
N ALA A 60 12.68 -0.91 -7.65
CA ALA A 60 11.23 -1.06 -7.74
C ALA A 60 10.77 -2.51 -7.99
N LEU A 61 11.67 -3.43 -8.30
CA LEU A 61 11.32 -4.78 -8.78
C LEU A 61 10.46 -5.55 -7.79
N HIS A 62 10.73 -5.44 -6.49
CA HIS A 62 9.95 -6.10 -5.45
C HIS A 62 8.48 -5.64 -5.49
N GLN A 63 8.23 -4.35 -5.51
CA GLN A 63 6.88 -3.80 -5.61
C GLN A 63 6.22 -4.16 -6.95
N ILE A 64 6.96 -4.13 -8.05
CA ILE A 64 6.45 -4.48 -9.38
C ILE A 64 5.97 -5.93 -9.40
N THR A 65 6.76 -6.87 -8.87
CA THR A 65 6.39 -8.28 -8.82
C THR A 65 5.13 -8.53 -7.98
N ILE A 66 4.97 -7.81 -6.86
CA ILE A 66 3.75 -7.87 -6.06
C ILE A 66 2.55 -7.32 -6.86
N THR A 67 2.72 -6.18 -7.52
CA THR A 67 1.64 -5.54 -8.30
C THR A 67 1.22 -6.38 -9.50
N MET A 68 2.17 -7.09 -10.14
CA MET A 68 1.91 -7.98 -11.29
C MET A 68 1.45 -9.39 -10.86
N SER A 69 1.45 -9.68 -9.56
CA SER A 69 0.89 -10.92 -9.02
C SER A 69 -0.64 -10.81 -8.87
N PRO A 70 -1.35 -11.92 -8.56
CA PRO A 70 -2.79 -11.87 -8.26
C PRO A 70 -3.17 -10.87 -7.16
N ARG A 71 -2.24 -10.47 -6.30
CA ARG A 71 -2.45 -9.44 -5.28
C ARG A 71 -2.66 -8.03 -5.87
N GLY A 72 -2.24 -7.80 -7.10
CA GLY A 72 -2.49 -6.54 -7.83
C GLY A 72 -3.93 -6.37 -8.30
N ILE A 73 -4.72 -7.46 -8.30
CA ILE A 73 -6.13 -7.49 -8.72
C ILE A 73 -7.04 -8.08 -7.63
N PRO A 74 -7.09 -7.47 -6.42
CA PRO A 74 -7.95 -7.96 -5.34
C PRO A 74 -9.42 -7.88 -5.75
N ALA A 75 -10.23 -8.81 -5.25
CA ALA A 75 -11.65 -8.89 -5.60
C ALA A 75 -12.47 -7.71 -4.99
N SER A 76 -12.01 -7.15 -3.87
CA SER A 76 -12.59 -5.94 -3.28
C SER A 76 -11.63 -5.34 -2.24
N PHE A 77 -11.92 -4.12 -1.76
CA PHE A 77 -11.17 -3.54 -0.63
C PHE A 77 -11.24 -4.38 0.63
N ARG A 78 -12.32 -5.11 0.85
CA ARG A 78 -12.51 -5.96 2.04
C ARG A 78 -11.60 -7.18 2.06
N HIS A 79 -11.12 -7.62 0.88
CA HIS A 79 -10.34 -8.85 0.68
C HIS A 79 -8.84 -8.61 0.50
N MET A 80 -8.32 -7.49 0.98
CA MET A 80 -6.89 -7.20 0.93
C MET A 80 -6.35 -6.75 2.28
N HIS A 81 -5.08 -7.00 2.52
CA HIS A 81 -4.38 -6.44 3.66
C HIS A 81 -4.08 -4.95 3.46
N GLY A 82 -3.85 -4.24 4.56
CA GLY A 82 -3.29 -2.89 4.54
C GLY A 82 -1.93 -2.86 5.24
N PHE A 83 -1.06 -1.98 4.78
CA PHE A 83 0.28 -1.81 5.34
C PHE A 83 0.59 -0.33 5.46
N GLY A 84 1.17 0.07 6.59
CA GLY A 84 1.67 1.42 6.77
C GLY A 84 2.95 1.69 5.98
N SER A 85 3.60 0.66 5.43
CA SER A 85 4.83 0.61 4.65
C SER A 85 6.05 1.23 5.36
N HIS A 86 5.95 2.48 5.77
CA HIS A 86 7.02 3.18 6.48
C HIS A 86 7.29 2.63 7.87
N THR A 87 8.52 2.83 8.34
CA THR A 87 8.88 2.64 9.75
C THR A 87 8.71 3.97 10.48
N TYR A 88 7.82 3.98 11.45
CA TYR A 88 7.56 5.11 12.34
C TYR A 88 8.25 4.91 13.68
N SER A 89 8.15 5.88 14.58
CA SER A 89 8.63 5.74 15.95
C SER A 89 7.56 6.08 16.97
N PHE A 90 7.42 5.22 17.98
CA PHE A 90 6.80 5.60 19.24
C PHE A 90 7.85 6.22 20.14
N ILE A 91 7.49 7.28 20.84
CA ILE A 91 8.35 7.95 21.82
C ILE A 91 7.57 7.98 23.13
N ASP A 92 8.13 7.35 24.16
CA ASP A 92 7.50 7.30 25.48
C ASP A 92 7.75 8.57 26.32
N ALA A 93 7.13 8.65 27.48
CA ALA A 93 7.27 9.78 28.40
C ALA A 93 8.73 9.99 28.90
N ASN A 94 9.59 8.98 28.80
CA ASN A 94 11.00 9.05 29.13
C ASN A 94 11.88 9.35 27.92
N ASN A 95 11.27 9.77 26.81
CA ASN A 95 11.93 10.05 25.52
C ASN A 95 12.66 8.84 24.93
N ARG A 96 12.21 7.62 25.23
CA ARG A 96 12.74 6.39 24.62
C ARG A 96 11.99 6.11 23.34
N ARG A 97 12.74 5.82 22.27
CA ARG A 97 12.22 5.51 20.94
C ARG A 97 12.10 4.01 20.73
N THR A 98 10.95 3.60 20.16
CA THR A 98 10.74 2.26 19.63
C THR A 98 10.25 2.38 18.18
N TRP A 99 10.92 1.73 17.26
CA TRP A 99 10.53 1.69 15.88
C TRP A 99 9.29 0.81 15.70
N VAL A 100 8.40 1.21 14.80
CA VAL A 100 7.13 0.50 14.60
C VAL A 100 6.74 0.48 13.13
N LYS A 101 6.26 -0.70 12.66
CA LYS A 101 5.51 -0.85 11.41
C LYS A 101 4.11 -1.34 11.70
N PHE A 102 3.15 -0.85 10.92
CA PHE A 102 1.73 -1.17 11.07
C PHE A 102 1.27 -2.12 9.96
N HIS A 103 0.55 -3.15 10.35
CA HIS A 103 -0.04 -4.13 9.45
C HIS A 103 -1.53 -4.27 9.77
N LEU A 104 -2.37 -4.26 8.75
CA LEU A 104 -3.82 -4.44 8.85
C LEU A 104 -4.19 -5.72 8.12
N ARG A 105 -4.42 -6.79 8.87
CA ARG A 105 -4.74 -8.11 8.32
C ARG A 105 -6.25 -8.24 8.15
N THR A 106 -6.71 -8.35 6.91
CA THR A 106 -8.14 -8.59 6.66
C THR A 106 -8.60 -9.88 7.31
N LEU A 107 -9.75 -9.84 7.98
CA LEU A 107 -10.39 -11.01 8.59
C LEU A 107 -11.39 -11.69 7.65
N GLN A 108 -11.68 -11.10 6.50
CA GLN A 108 -12.52 -11.66 5.45
C GLN A 108 -11.77 -12.66 4.54
N GLY A 109 -10.44 -12.79 4.75
CA GLY A 109 -9.57 -13.58 3.88
C GLY A 109 -9.14 -12.82 2.61
N ILE A 110 -8.09 -13.29 1.99
CA ILE A 110 -7.60 -12.77 0.70
C ILE A 110 -8.43 -13.39 -0.42
N LYS A 111 -8.91 -12.57 -1.33
CA LYS A 111 -9.57 -12.98 -2.56
C LYS A 111 -9.12 -12.08 -3.70
N ASN A 112 -8.67 -12.68 -4.77
CA ASN A 112 -8.23 -11.98 -5.97
C ASN A 112 -9.06 -12.45 -7.16
N TRP A 113 -9.20 -11.58 -8.16
CA TRP A 113 -9.74 -11.96 -9.46
C TRP A 113 -8.69 -12.70 -10.28
N THR A 114 -9.11 -13.46 -11.28
CA THR A 114 -8.30 -13.81 -12.44
C THR A 114 -8.22 -12.61 -13.39
N ASP A 115 -7.26 -12.61 -14.31
CA ASP A 115 -7.12 -11.52 -15.29
C ASP A 115 -8.41 -11.32 -16.11
N ALA A 116 -9.03 -12.41 -16.57
CA ALA A 116 -10.26 -12.37 -17.33
C ALA A 116 -11.44 -11.82 -16.52
N GLU A 117 -11.56 -12.21 -15.24
CA GLU A 117 -12.59 -11.66 -14.35
C GLU A 117 -12.35 -10.17 -14.07
N ALA A 118 -11.10 -9.76 -13.83
CA ALA A 118 -10.76 -8.36 -13.60
C ALA A 118 -11.09 -7.49 -14.81
N GLU A 119 -10.77 -7.96 -16.02
CA GLU A 119 -11.12 -7.28 -17.27
C GLU A 119 -12.63 -7.10 -17.42
N ALA A 120 -13.39 -8.18 -17.20
CA ALA A 120 -14.85 -8.14 -17.29
C ALA A 120 -15.47 -7.20 -16.26
N VAL A 121 -14.97 -7.20 -15.02
CA VAL A 121 -15.45 -6.31 -13.95
C VAL A 121 -15.14 -4.86 -14.27
N ILE A 122 -13.93 -4.55 -14.71
CA ILE A 122 -13.51 -3.18 -15.05
C ILE A 122 -14.31 -2.63 -16.24
N ALA A 123 -14.60 -3.47 -17.23
CA ALA A 123 -15.40 -3.07 -18.39
C ALA A 123 -16.83 -2.69 -17.98
N LYS A 124 -17.39 -3.35 -16.98
CA LYS A 124 -18.76 -3.14 -16.50
C LYS A 124 -18.85 -2.06 -15.42
N ASP A 125 -17.95 -2.07 -14.45
CA ASP A 125 -17.97 -1.18 -13.29
C ASP A 125 -16.54 -0.93 -12.78
N ARG A 126 -15.97 0.20 -13.12
CA ARG A 126 -14.65 0.63 -12.67
C ARG A 126 -14.59 0.91 -11.18
N GLU A 127 -15.72 1.21 -10.55
CA GLU A 127 -15.84 1.58 -9.15
C GLU A 127 -16.33 0.40 -8.29
N SER A 128 -16.21 -0.82 -8.81
CA SER A 128 -16.69 -2.04 -8.16
C SER A 128 -16.22 -2.22 -6.71
N HIS A 129 -14.96 -1.86 -6.41
CA HIS A 129 -14.42 -1.94 -5.05
C HIS A 129 -15.07 -0.92 -4.11
N GLN A 130 -15.30 0.30 -4.59
CA GLN A 130 -15.97 1.34 -3.81
C GLN A 130 -17.43 0.96 -3.56
N ARG A 131 -18.11 0.45 -4.57
CA ARG A 131 -19.49 -0.04 -4.49
C ARG A 131 -19.59 -1.17 -3.47
N ASP A 132 -18.75 -2.20 -3.59
CA ASP A 132 -18.74 -3.35 -2.67
C ASP A 132 -18.59 -2.91 -1.21
N LEU A 133 -17.66 -1.99 -0.94
CA LEU A 133 -17.45 -1.49 0.43
C LEU A 133 -18.66 -0.70 0.95
N PHE A 134 -19.19 0.21 0.13
CA PHE A 134 -20.36 1.02 0.47
C PHE A 134 -21.56 0.12 0.79
N GLU A 135 -21.90 -0.77 -0.13
CA GLU A 135 -23.05 -1.68 0.03
C GLU A 135 -22.88 -2.67 1.18
N ALA A 136 -21.65 -3.12 1.47
CA ALA A 136 -21.37 -3.96 2.64
C ALA A 136 -21.67 -3.22 3.94
N ILE A 137 -21.28 -1.96 4.03
CA ILE A 137 -21.55 -1.11 5.21
C ILE A 137 -23.05 -0.86 5.35
N GLU A 138 -23.75 -0.52 4.26
CA GLU A 138 -25.19 -0.29 4.26
C GLU A 138 -26.00 -1.51 4.72
N ARG A 139 -25.53 -2.72 4.37
CA ARG A 139 -26.14 -3.99 4.82
C ARG A 139 -25.81 -4.37 6.26
N GLY A 140 -24.91 -3.65 6.93
CA GLY A 140 -24.39 -4.02 8.24
C GLY A 140 -23.36 -5.15 8.22
N ASP A 141 -22.87 -5.56 7.04
CA ASP A 141 -21.78 -6.51 6.85
C ASP A 141 -20.43 -5.78 6.96
N TYR A 142 -20.11 -5.34 8.17
CA TYR A 142 -18.95 -4.50 8.42
C TYR A 142 -17.65 -5.27 8.24
N PRO A 143 -16.80 -4.87 7.31
CA PRO A 143 -15.49 -5.49 7.13
C PRO A 143 -14.58 -5.22 8.32
N ARG A 144 -13.74 -6.18 8.64
CA ARG A 144 -12.86 -6.12 9.81
C ARG A 144 -11.41 -6.40 9.42
N TRP A 145 -10.50 -5.70 10.09
CA TRP A 145 -9.06 -5.93 10.03
C TRP A 145 -8.49 -6.02 11.41
N GLN A 146 -7.58 -6.95 11.60
CA GLN A 146 -6.74 -6.99 12.79
C GLN A 146 -5.56 -6.06 12.58
N MET A 147 -5.43 -5.04 13.43
CA MET A 147 -4.22 -4.22 13.47
C MET A 147 -3.12 -4.96 14.23
N GLN A 148 -1.98 -5.11 13.60
CA GLN A 148 -0.77 -5.67 14.18
C GLN A 148 0.35 -4.65 14.09
N VAL A 149 1.24 -4.64 15.06
CA VAL A 149 2.43 -3.80 15.06
C VAL A 149 3.67 -4.68 15.17
N GLN A 150 4.67 -4.34 14.36
CA GLN A 150 6.01 -4.90 14.48
C GLN A 150 6.87 -3.87 15.21
N LEU A 151 7.45 -4.26 16.33
CA LEU A 151 8.26 -3.37 17.17
C LEU A 151 9.73 -3.76 17.07
N MET A 152 10.61 -2.75 17.13
CA MET A 152 12.05 -2.92 17.12
C MET A 152 12.70 -1.80 17.93
N SER A 153 13.62 -2.13 18.81
CA SER A 153 14.41 -1.16 19.53
C SER A 153 15.43 -0.48 18.61
N GLU A 154 16.00 0.66 19.02
CA GLU A 154 17.07 1.31 18.27
C GLU A 154 18.31 0.43 18.13
N GLU A 155 18.63 -0.34 19.16
CA GLU A 155 19.78 -1.25 19.14
C GLU A 155 19.57 -2.40 18.14
N GLU A 156 18.40 -3.01 18.15
CA GLU A 156 18.04 -4.06 17.18
C GLU A 156 18.06 -3.52 15.75
N ALA A 157 17.51 -2.32 15.51
CA ALA A 157 17.49 -1.71 14.18
C ALA A 157 18.90 -1.47 13.62
N ARG A 158 19.87 -1.09 14.48
CA ARG A 158 21.28 -0.90 14.07
C ARG A 158 21.98 -2.20 13.69
N LYS A 159 21.54 -3.32 14.28
CA LYS A 159 22.15 -4.65 14.07
C LYS A 159 21.40 -5.50 13.05
N TYR A 160 20.23 -5.03 12.61
CA TYR A 160 19.41 -5.80 11.70
C TYR A 160 20.06 -5.92 10.33
N HIS A 161 20.02 -7.11 9.74
CA HIS A 161 20.73 -7.43 8.49
C HIS A 161 20.14 -6.75 7.25
N ILE A 162 18.91 -6.26 7.34
CA ILE A 162 18.23 -5.49 6.30
C ILE A 162 17.95 -4.09 6.87
N ASN A 163 18.09 -3.06 6.06
CA ASN A 163 17.73 -1.71 6.49
C ASN A 163 16.21 -1.61 6.76
N PRO A 164 15.76 -1.48 8.03
CA PRO A 164 14.35 -1.46 8.37
C PRO A 164 13.63 -0.18 7.91
N PHE A 165 14.36 0.80 7.42
CA PHE A 165 13.83 2.07 6.90
C PHE A 165 13.71 2.09 5.38
N ASP A 166 14.27 1.10 4.68
CA ASP A 166 14.14 0.95 3.24
C ASP A 166 12.71 0.47 2.90
N LEU A 167 12.10 1.10 1.92
CA LEU A 167 10.73 0.78 1.47
C LEU A 167 10.69 -0.19 0.29
N THR A 168 11.84 -0.48 -0.34
CA THR A 168 11.91 -1.25 -1.59
C THR A 168 12.16 -2.73 -1.40
#